data_b7117cce92faa88512eb900d5699eed1
#
_entry.id   b7117cce92faa88512eb900d5699eed1
#
_cell.length_a   1.000
_cell.length_b   1.000
_cell.length_c   1.000
_cell.angle_alpha   90.00
_cell.angle_beta   90.00
_cell.angle_gamma   90.00
#
_symmetry.space_group_name_H-M   'P 1'
#
loop_
_entity.id
_entity.type
_entity.pdbx_description
1 polymer ?
#
loop_
_entity_poly.entity_id
_entity_poly.type
_entity_poly.pdbx_seq_one_letter_code
_entity_poly.pdbx_strand_id
1 'polypeptide(L)'
;TVHAIGAGLVVAEIQQTSDITYRLYDFDRKDAQGNTRELHVDLALDAINYKKVNTYKKYSREINQSNTVVDCPYFTTNFIPLENVKGVENSGLSFVVYMCIEGSFELEYDGIIYKYIKGDTVLIPAAMKSYNLKGKASILEIYIS
;
A
#
# COMPACT_ATOMS: atom_id res chain seq x y z
N THR A 1 -7.11 -9.03 -11.38
CA THR A 1 -8.28 -8.25 -11.83
C THR A 1 -7.85 -7.32 -12.96
N VAL A 2 -8.55 -7.36 -14.09
CA VAL A 2 -8.35 -6.37 -15.16
C VAL A 2 -8.92 -5.04 -14.68
N HIS A 3 -8.10 -3.98 -14.72
CA HIS A 3 -8.51 -2.65 -14.31
C HIS A 3 -7.74 -1.58 -15.08
N ALA A 4 -8.33 -0.40 -15.16
CA ALA A 4 -7.68 0.81 -15.63
C ALA A 4 -7.85 1.89 -14.58
N ILE A 5 -6.77 2.63 -14.29
CA ILE A 5 -6.77 3.73 -13.33
C ILE A 5 -6.96 5.01 -14.10
N GLY A 6 -8.10 5.67 -13.90
CA GLY A 6 -8.43 6.94 -14.54
C GLY A 6 -7.73 8.14 -13.90
N ALA A 7 -7.89 9.30 -14.52
CA ALA A 7 -7.35 10.54 -14.00
C ALA A 7 -7.98 10.91 -12.64
N GLY A 8 -7.20 11.54 -11.76
CA GLY A 8 -7.64 12.00 -10.44
C GLY A 8 -7.71 10.91 -9.36
N LEU A 9 -7.30 9.69 -9.66
CA LEU A 9 -7.20 8.60 -8.69
C LEU A 9 -5.77 8.41 -8.22
N VAL A 10 -5.62 8.11 -6.92
CA VAL A 10 -4.38 7.63 -6.31
C VAL A 10 -4.63 6.21 -5.83
N VAL A 11 -3.70 5.33 -6.11
CA VAL A 11 -3.78 3.90 -5.76
C VAL A 11 -2.61 3.53 -4.86
N ALA A 12 -2.89 2.80 -3.79
CA ALA A 12 -1.88 2.08 -3.03
C ALA A 12 -1.80 0.67 -3.60
N GLU A 13 -0.68 0.33 -4.22
CA GLU A 13 -0.44 -0.98 -4.82
C GLU A 13 0.60 -1.73 -3.99
N ILE A 14 0.16 -2.79 -3.32
CA ILE A 14 1.01 -3.69 -2.53
C ILE A 14 1.04 -5.04 -3.26
N GLN A 15 2.21 -5.43 -3.73
CA GLN A 15 2.37 -6.66 -4.48
C GLN A 15 3.68 -7.38 -4.11
N GLN A 16 3.74 -8.67 -4.40
CA GLN A 16 5.02 -9.40 -4.44
C GLN A 16 5.94 -8.82 -5.52
N THR A 17 7.23 -9.03 -5.34
CA THR A 17 8.22 -8.74 -6.39
C THR A 17 7.90 -9.58 -7.63
N SER A 18 7.32 -8.95 -8.64
CA SER A 18 7.02 -9.53 -9.94
C SER A 18 7.02 -8.41 -10.96
N ASP A 19 7.69 -8.61 -12.07
CA ASP A 19 7.71 -7.67 -13.20
C ASP A 19 6.74 -8.07 -14.32
N ILE A 20 5.95 -9.14 -14.11
CA ILE A 20 4.98 -9.62 -15.10
C ILE A 20 3.76 -8.70 -15.09
N THR A 21 3.64 -7.90 -16.14
CA THR A 21 2.48 -7.05 -16.40
C THR A 21 1.96 -7.32 -17.81
N TYR A 22 0.73 -7.82 -17.92
CA TYR A 22 0.07 -7.96 -19.21
C TYR A 22 -0.79 -6.73 -19.49
N ARG A 23 -0.42 -5.99 -20.54
CA ARG A 23 -1.08 -4.74 -20.92
C ARG A 23 -2.06 -4.99 -22.06
N LEU A 24 -3.35 -4.74 -21.80
CA LEU A 24 -4.42 -4.85 -22.79
C LEU A 24 -4.62 -3.55 -23.56
N TYR A 25 -4.40 -2.40 -22.92
CA TYR A 25 -4.57 -1.08 -23.49
C TYR A 25 -3.67 -0.08 -22.76
N ASP A 26 -3.18 0.94 -23.44
CA ASP A 26 -2.27 1.94 -22.88
C ASP A 26 -2.64 3.39 -23.18
N PHE A 27 -3.90 3.66 -23.50
CA PHE A 27 -4.37 5.04 -23.77
C PHE A 27 -3.57 5.77 -24.84
N ASP A 28 -3.04 5.07 -25.83
CA ASP A 28 -2.20 5.58 -26.92
C ASP A 28 -0.98 6.40 -26.44
N ARG A 29 -0.50 6.11 -25.23
CA ARG A 29 0.68 6.77 -24.67
C ARG A 29 1.90 6.49 -25.52
N LYS A 30 2.67 7.58 -25.72
CA LYS A 30 3.95 7.53 -26.42
C LYS A 30 5.06 7.99 -25.50
N ASP A 31 6.23 7.39 -25.66
CA ASP A 31 7.45 7.86 -25.01
C ASP A 31 7.97 9.17 -25.69
N ALA A 32 9.08 9.70 -25.19
CA ALA A 32 9.70 10.92 -25.75
C ALA A 32 10.16 10.74 -27.21
N GLN A 33 10.33 9.51 -27.67
CA GLN A 33 10.72 9.12 -29.03
C GLN A 33 9.50 8.84 -29.94
N GLY A 34 8.29 8.88 -29.38
CA GLY A 34 7.04 8.65 -30.13
C GLY A 34 6.62 7.16 -30.21
N ASN A 35 7.29 6.25 -29.51
CA ASN A 35 6.96 4.83 -29.49
C ASN A 35 5.85 4.53 -28.50
N THR A 36 4.97 3.59 -28.84
CA THR A 36 3.97 3.03 -27.92
C THR A 36 4.56 1.86 -27.13
N ARG A 37 4.06 1.61 -25.92
CA ARG A 37 4.42 0.41 -25.17
C ARG A 37 3.76 -0.82 -25.80
N GLU A 38 4.44 -1.95 -25.70
CA GLU A 38 3.92 -3.24 -26.17
C GLU A 38 2.63 -3.62 -25.45
N LEU A 39 1.67 -4.15 -26.22
CA LEU A 39 0.44 -4.75 -25.71
C LEU A 39 0.60 -6.29 -25.69
N HIS A 40 0.05 -6.93 -24.66
CA HIS A 40 0.18 -8.36 -24.40
C HIS A 40 -1.20 -9.04 -24.41
N VAL A 41 -1.99 -8.81 -25.47
CA VAL A 41 -3.41 -9.18 -25.52
C VAL A 41 -3.60 -10.68 -25.33
N ASP A 42 -2.89 -11.52 -26.09
CA ASP A 42 -3.04 -12.97 -26.04
C ASP A 42 -2.65 -13.53 -24.67
N LEU A 43 -1.50 -13.13 -24.13
CA LEU A 43 -1.04 -13.53 -22.80
C LEU A 43 -1.99 -13.05 -21.68
N ALA A 44 -2.55 -11.86 -21.85
CA ALA A 44 -3.53 -11.34 -20.90
C ALA A 44 -4.84 -12.16 -20.93
N LEU A 45 -5.31 -12.56 -22.11
CA LEU A 45 -6.51 -13.39 -22.25
C LEU A 45 -6.33 -14.75 -21.56
N ASP A 46 -5.15 -15.36 -21.69
CA ASP A 46 -4.81 -16.62 -21.01
C ASP A 46 -4.71 -16.48 -19.49
N ALA A 47 -4.27 -15.33 -19.00
CA ALA A 47 -4.09 -15.08 -17.57
C ALA A 47 -5.37 -14.61 -16.85
N ILE A 48 -6.38 -14.12 -17.58
CA ILE A 48 -7.60 -13.56 -16.99
C ILE A 48 -8.44 -14.66 -16.33
N ASN A 49 -8.81 -14.44 -15.07
CA ASN A 49 -9.87 -15.20 -14.44
C ASN A 49 -11.24 -14.62 -14.82
N TYR A 50 -11.97 -15.29 -15.69
CA TYR A 50 -13.30 -14.88 -16.17
C TYR A 50 -14.44 -15.09 -15.16
N LYS A 51 -14.14 -15.70 -13.99
CA LYS A 51 -15.16 -15.88 -12.95
C LYS A 51 -15.43 -14.55 -12.26
N LYS A 52 -16.71 -14.24 -12.04
CA LYS A 52 -17.09 -13.10 -11.22
C LYS A 52 -16.62 -13.32 -9.78
N VAL A 53 -15.78 -12.45 -9.29
CA VAL A 53 -15.28 -12.47 -7.90
C VAL A 53 -15.68 -11.17 -7.19
N ASN A 54 -15.97 -11.28 -5.90
CA ASN A 54 -16.15 -10.11 -5.04
C ASN A 54 -14.80 -9.75 -4.43
N THR A 55 -14.23 -8.63 -4.85
CA THR A 55 -12.93 -8.14 -4.40
C THR A 55 -13.01 -7.10 -3.28
N TYR A 56 -14.23 -6.68 -2.91
CA TYR A 56 -14.40 -5.76 -1.80
C TYR A 56 -14.10 -6.42 -0.47
N LYS A 57 -13.27 -5.76 0.33
CA LYS A 57 -12.94 -6.21 1.69
C LYS A 57 -13.80 -5.47 2.71
N LYS A 58 -14.28 -6.20 3.70
CA LYS A 58 -14.88 -5.63 4.91
C LYS A 58 -13.90 -5.84 6.04
N TYR A 59 -13.56 -4.79 6.75
CA TYR A 59 -12.60 -4.81 7.85
C TYR A 59 -13.04 -3.83 8.95
N SER A 60 -12.56 -4.05 10.17
CA SER A 60 -12.77 -3.14 11.30
C SER A 60 -12.10 -1.78 11.04
N ARG A 61 -12.56 -0.76 11.75
CA ARG A 61 -11.98 0.59 11.73
C ARG A 61 -11.80 1.13 13.15
N GLU A 62 -11.32 0.27 14.04
CA GLU A 62 -11.04 0.65 15.42
C GLU A 62 -9.89 1.65 15.45
N ILE A 63 -10.13 2.79 16.12
CA ILE A 63 -9.17 3.90 16.22
C ILE A 63 -7.89 3.42 16.91
N ASN A 64 -6.74 3.83 16.38
CA ASN A 64 -5.40 3.50 16.89
C ASN A 64 -5.11 1.98 16.92
N GLN A 65 -5.88 1.17 16.21
CA GLN A 65 -5.65 -0.27 16.07
C GLN A 65 -5.22 -0.62 14.64
N SER A 66 -4.42 -1.67 14.53
CA SER A 66 -4.07 -2.27 13.24
C SER A 66 -5.21 -3.19 12.80
N ASN A 67 -6.09 -2.68 11.94
CA ASN A 67 -7.27 -3.42 11.45
C ASN A 67 -6.91 -4.16 10.16
N THR A 68 -6.92 -5.48 10.18
CA THR A 68 -6.50 -6.31 9.05
C THR A 68 -7.41 -6.14 7.84
N VAL A 69 -6.82 -5.76 6.71
CA VAL A 69 -7.47 -5.63 5.40
C VAL A 69 -7.14 -6.82 4.51
N VAL A 70 -5.86 -7.19 4.46
CA VAL A 70 -5.35 -8.34 3.71
C VAL A 70 -4.35 -9.07 4.59
N ASP A 71 -4.50 -10.38 4.64
CA ASP A 71 -3.52 -11.30 5.21
C ASP A 71 -3.30 -12.44 4.22
N CYS A 72 -2.08 -12.64 3.78
CA CYS A 72 -1.72 -13.67 2.81
C CYS A 72 -0.30 -14.19 3.09
N PRO A 73 0.12 -15.30 2.46
CA PRO A 73 1.45 -15.90 2.73
C PRO A 73 2.65 -15.00 2.41
N TYR A 74 2.43 -13.83 1.83
CA TYR A 74 3.50 -12.96 1.35
C TYR A 74 3.62 -11.65 2.12
N PHE A 75 2.48 -11.12 2.58
CA PHE A 75 2.44 -9.90 3.38
C PHE A 75 1.09 -9.76 4.08
N THR A 76 1.09 -8.99 5.16
CA THR A 76 -0.12 -8.49 5.81
C THR A 76 -0.25 -7.00 5.56
N THR A 77 -1.47 -6.54 5.27
CA THR A 77 -1.81 -5.12 5.17
C THR A 77 -2.93 -4.81 6.16
N ASN A 78 -2.67 -3.86 7.05
CA ASN A 78 -3.63 -3.33 8.00
C ASN A 78 -4.01 -1.89 7.64
N PHE A 79 -5.19 -1.48 8.08
CA PHE A 79 -5.64 -0.10 8.07
C PHE A 79 -5.62 0.45 9.50
N ILE A 80 -4.98 1.61 9.70
CA ILE A 80 -4.91 2.30 10.98
C ILE A 80 -5.60 3.65 10.84
N PRO A 81 -6.80 3.85 11.41
CA PRO A 81 -7.33 5.19 11.64
C PRO A 81 -6.63 5.78 12.86
N LEU A 82 -5.62 6.62 12.61
CA LEU A 82 -4.84 7.25 13.66
C LEU A 82 -5.56 8.50 14.18
N GLU A 83 -5.72 8.56 15.51
CA GLU A 83 -6.14 9.77 16.23
C GLU A 83 -5.27 9.97 17.47
N ASN A 84 -4.72 11.18 17.61
CA ASN A 84 -3.81 11.58 18.69
C ASN A 84 -2.50 10.79 18.69
N VAL A 85 -2.40 9.69 19.43
CA VAL A 85 -1.16 8.92 19.57
C VAL A 85 -1.42 7.42 19.59
N LYS A 86 -0.56 6.68 18.89
CA LYS A 86 -0.45 5.22 18.96
C LYS A 86 1.00 4.84 19.24
N GLY A 87 1.25 4.20 20.39
CA GLY A 87 2.51 3.51 20.65
C GLY A 87 2.60 2.24 19.80
N VAL A 88 3.76 1.99 19.22
CA VAL A 88 4.02 0.80 18.41
C VAL A 88 5.20 0.04 19.00
N GLU A 89 5.00 -1.26 19.23
CA GLU A 89 6.05 -2.22 19.53
C GLU A 89 6.28 -3.10 18.29
N ASN A 90 7.42 -2.93 17.65
CA ASN A 90 7.80 -3.72 16.47
C ASN A 90 8.39 -5.05 16.94
N SER A 91 7.87 -6.16 16.43
CA SER A 91 8.38 -7.51 16.72
C SER A 91 9.87 -7.66 16.37
N GLY A 92 10.33 -6.89 15.39
CA GLY A 92 11.67 -6.96 14.85
C GLY A 92 11.94 -8.18 13.96
N LEU A 93 10.90 -8.91 13.58
CA LEU A 93 11.01 -10.03 12.62
C LEU A 93 11.14 -9.53 11.20
N SER A 94 10.48 -8.41 10.88
CA SER A 94 10.49 -7.79 9.56
C SER A 94 10.49 -6.26 9.67
N PHE A 95 10.75 -5.60 8.56
CA PHE A 95 10.46 -4.18 8.40
C PHE A 95 8.95 -3.95 8.38
N VAL A 96 8.53 -2.71 8.64
CA VAL A 96 7.15 -2.24 8.47
C VAL A 96 7.15 -1.08 7.49
N VAL A 97 6.20 -1.05 6.58
CA VAL A 97 5.97 0.09 5.69
C VAL A 97 4.68 0.79 6.10
N TYR A 98 4.73 2.10 6.29
CA TYR A 98 3.56 2.94 6.46
C TYR A 98 3.33 3.79 5.21
N MET A 99 2.07 3.80 4.73
CA MET A 99 1.63 4.67 3.65
C MET A 99 0.53 5.60 4.19
N CYS A 100 0.77 6.90 4.15
CA CYS A 100 -0.24 7.89 4.54
C CYS A 100 -1.24 8.08 3.39
N ILE A 101 -2.45 7.57 3.54
CA ILE A 101 -3.48 7.67 2.49
C ILE A 101 -4.42 8.86 2.68
N GLU A 102 -4.49 9.42 3.90
CA GLU A 102 -5.25 10.62 4.22
C GLU A 102 -4.70 11.31 5.47
N GLY A 103 -4.77 12.65 5.51
CA GLY A 103 -4.31 13.43 6.65
C GLY A 103 -2.79 13.55 6.74
N SER A 104 -2.28 13.57 7.97
CA SER A 104 -0.84 13.64 8.26
C SER A 104 -0.52 13.00 9.60
N PHE A 105 0.71 12.48 9.74
CA PHE A 105 1.19 11.95 10.99
C PHE A 105 2.67 12.25 11.20
N GLU A 106 3.08 12.19 12.44
CA GLU A 106 4.47 12.24 12.89
C GLU A 106 4.88 10.87 13.44
N LEU A 107 6.08 10.44 13.12
CA LEU A 107 6.74 9.31 13.75
C LEU A 107 7.81 9.86 14.70
N GLU A 108 7.70 9.53 15.97
CA GLU A 108 8.66 9.91 17.00
C GLU A 108 9.47 8.69 17.41
N TYR A 109 10.79 8.78 17.24
CA TYR A 109 11.75 7.76 17.61
C TYR A 109 12.99 8.39 18.18
N ASP A 110 13.42 7.97 19.36
CA ASP A 110 14.63 8.45 20.06
C ASP A 110 14.71 9.98 20.16
N GLY A 111 13.57 10.62 20.44
CA GLY A 111 13.46 12.09 20.53
C GLY A 111 13.46 12.83 19.19
N ILE A 112 13.58 12.11 18.08
CA ILE A 112 13.52 12.69 16.72
C ILE A 112 12.11 12.54 16.17
N ILE A 113 11.62 13.59 15.51
CA ILE A 113 10.28 13.62 14.89
C ILE A 113 10.42 13.67 13.38
N TYR A 114 9.80 12.71 12.70
CA TYR A 114 9.67 12.64 11.26
C TYR A 114 8.22 12.91 10.87
N LYS A 115 7.99 13.77 9.87
CA LYS A 115 6.64 14.20 9.45
C LYS A 115 6.27 13.60 8.11
N TYR A 116 5.05 13.10 8.01
CA TYR A 116 4.50 12.48 6.81
C TYR A 116 3.12 13.03 6.51
N ILE A 117 2.85 13.25 5.23
CA ILE A 117 1.57 13.75 4.70
C ILE A 117 0.97 12.75 3.71
N LYS A 118 -0.25 12.98 3.30
CA LYS A 118 -0.92 12.16 2.28
C LYS A 118 -0.05 11.95 1.05
N GLY A 119 0.16 10.69 0.68
CA GLY A 119 0.99 10.24 -0.44
C GLY A 119 2.39 9.78 -0.02
N ASP A 120 2.84 10.11 1.17
CA ASP A 120 4.15 9.67 1.66
C ASP A 120 4.12 8.19 2.04
N THR A 121 5.26 7.56 1.80
CA THR A 121 5.53 6.17 2.18
C THR A 121 6.86 6.12 2.93
N VAL A 122 6.88 5.42 4.06
CA VAL A 122 8.09 5.25 4.88
C VAL A 122 8.29 3.80 5.26
N LEU A 123 9.53 3.34 5.17
CA LEU A 123 9.95 2.03 5.65
C LEU A 123 10.61 2.17 7.03
N ILE A 124 10.10 1.41 7.98
CA ILE A 124 10.63 1.30 9.34
C ILE A 124 11.44 0.01 9.44
N PRO A 125 12.74 0.09 9.67
CA PRO A 125 13.57 -1.11 9.75
C PRO A 125 13.24 -1.95 10.99
N ALA A 126 13.47 -3.26 10.90
CA ALA A 126 13.24 -4.21 12.00
C ALA A 126 14.01 -3.86 13.29
N ALA A 127 15.10 -3.11 13.18
CA ALA A 127 15.89 -2.66 14.32
C ALA A 127 15.20 -1.58 15.18
N MET A 128 14.25 -0.83 14.61
CA MET A 128 13.46 0.18 15.32
C MET A 128 12.33 -0.52 16.09
N LYS A 129 12.59 -0.81 17.38
CA LYS A 129 11.74 -1.69 18.20
C LYS A 129 10.50 -1.01 18.74
N SER A 130 10.60 0.22 19.22
CA SER A 130 9.47 0.99 19.76
C SER A 130 9.49 2.41 19.27
N TYR A 131 8.35 2.95 18.92
CA TYR A 131 8.17 4.32 18.45
C TYR A 131 6.71 4.75 18.62
N ASN A 132 6.44 6.03 18.45
CA ASN A 132 5.10 6.58 18.49
C ASN A 132 4.68 7.10 17.10
N LEU A 133 3.44 6.85 16.73
CA LEU A 133 2.75 7.55 15.65
C LEU A 133 1.83 8.58 16.28
N LYS A 134 1.89 9.84 15.83
CA LYS A 134 1.12 10.95 16.38
C LYS A 134 0.42 11.72 15.27
N GLY A 135 -0.81 12.14 15.48
CA GLY A 135 -1.54 12.99 14.54
C GLY A 135 -2.95 12.53 14.25
N LYS A 136 -3.45 12.91 13.07
CA LYS A 136 -4.75 12.47 12.55
C LYS A 136 -4.58 12.07 11.10
N ALA A 137 -4.64 10.76 10.84
CA ALA A 137 -4.37 10.19 9.54
C ALA A 137 -5.09 8.85 9.32
N SER A 138 -5.28 8.51 8.06
CA SER A 138 -5.56 7.14 7.62
C SER A 138 -4.25 6.55 7.07
N ILE A 139 -3.81 5.46 7.65
CA ILE A 139 -2.51 4.85 7.35
C ILE A 139 -2.71 3.39 6.92
N LEU A 140 -2.02 2.96 5.88
CA LEU A 140 -1.80 1.53 5.63
C LEU A 140 -0.48 1.11 6.30
N GLU A 141 -0.54 0.03 7.06
CA GLU A 141 0.59 -0.65 7.68
C GLU A 141 0.83 -1.96 6.96
N ILE A 142 2.03 -2.16 6.42
CA ILE A 142 2.36 -3.33 5.61
C ILE A 142 3.63 -3.98 6.16
N TYR A 143 3.61 -5.29 6.35
CA TYR A 143 4.78 -6.06 6.77
C TYR A 143 4.73 -7.49 6.22
N ILE A 144 5.87 -8.16 6.31
CA ILE A 144 6.00 -9.59 6.01
C ILE A 144 5.84 -10.35 7.32
N SER A 145 4.87 -11.26 7.38
CA SER A 145 4.55 -12.13 8.53
C SER A 145 5.34 -13.44 8.48
#